data_55037651022dbb8f63191a0085a09aba
#
_entry.id   55037651022dbb8f63191a0085a09aba
#
_cell.length_a   1.000
_cell.length_b   1.000
_cell.length_c   1.000
_cell.angle_alpha   90.00
_cell.angle_beta   90.00
_cell.angle_gamma   90.00
#
_symmetry.space_group_name_H-M   'P 1'
#
loop_
_entity.id
_entity.type
_entity.pdbx_description
1 polymer ?
#
loop_
_entity_poly.entity_id
_entity_poly.type
_entity_poly.pdbx_seq_one_letter_code
_entity_poly.pdbx_strand_id
1 'polypeptide(L)'
;YPVAVRATFLGAHAFPTEYKENHQGYIDMLCDELMPKIAAEKLAQYVDVFCETGYFSVEETERIMESGKKFGLKPKIHVNQFTAIGGIEAAVKAGALSVDHLEVLNKSDIEVLRDSKTIAVALPSCSYFISIPYTPARAIIDAGLPLAIATDFNPGTTPSGNMNFVVATSCIKMKMTPEEAINAATINGAYAMGLENTHGSITVGKKANLFVL
;
A
#
# COMPACT_ATOMS: atom_id res chain seq x y z
N TYR A 1 7.79 18.72 11.82
CA TYR A 1 6.66 18.86 10.90
C TYR A 1 5.36 18.61 11.66
N PRO A 2 4.29 19.36 11.40
CA PRO A 2 3.02 19.23 12.15
C PRO A 2 2.21 17.99 11.74
N VAL A 3 2.65 17.24 10.72
CA VAL A 3 1.99 16.03 10.24
C VAL A 3 2.72 14.77 10.67
N ALA A 4 1.98 13.69 10.89
CA ALA A 4 2.58 12.39 11.17
C ALA A 4 3.16 11.80 9.88
N VAL A 5 4.42 11.36 9.93
CA VAL A 5 5.12 10.74 8.82
C VAL A 5 5.46 9.30 9.20
N ARG A 6 5.27 8.37 8.26
CA ARG A 6 5.70 6.98 8.35
C ARG A 6 6.56 6.68 7.14
N ALA A 7 7.85 6.51 7.38
CA ALA A 7 8.81 6.25 6.33
C ALA A 7 8.76 4.78 5.90
N THR A 8 8.84 4.56 4.59
CA THR A 8 8.87 3.23 3.97
C THR A 8 10.11 3.10 3.11
N PHE A 9 10.85 2.01 3.26
CA PHE A 9 11.93 1.66 2.35
C PHE A 9 11.35 0.96 1.11
N LEU A 10 11.32 1.67 0.00
CA LEU A 10 10.83 1.21 -1.30
C LEU A 10 11.99 1.08 -2.32
N GLY A 11 13.05 0.34 -1.95
CA GLY A 11 14.13 -0.02 -2.87
C GLY A 11 13.69 -0.98 -3.97
N ALA A 12 12.72 -1.84 -3.66
CA ALA A 12 12.21 -2.85 -4.56
C ALA A 12 11.01 -2.36 -5.40
N HIS A 13 11.16 -1.24 -6.09
CA HIS A 13 10.13 -0.70 -7.00
C HIS A 13 10.44 -0.95 -8.47
N ALA A 14 11.71 -0.79 -8.87
CA ALA A 14 12.18 -1.07 -10.21
C ALA A 14 13.66 -1.48 -10.15
N PHE A 15 14.11 -2.26 -11.13
CA PHE A 15 15.52 -2.60 -11.25
C PHE A 15 16.29 -1.45 -11.89
N PRO A 16 17.38 -0.96 -11.25
CA PRO A 16 18.30 -0.03 -11.88
C PRO A 16 18.93 -0.62 -13.13
N THR A 17 19.34 0.23 -14.06
CA THR A 17 19.89 -0.20 -15.36
C THR A 17 21.07 -1.16 -15.20
N GLU A 18 21.89 -0.95 -14.18
CA GLU A 18 23.09 -1.75 -13.86
C GLU A 18 22.74 -3.19 -13.42
N TYR A 19 21.52 -3.39 -12.94
CA TYR A 19 21.05 -4.69 -12.42
C TYR A 19 20.04 -5.40 -13.33
N LYS A 20 19.74 -4.88 -14.52
CA LYS A 20 18.76 -5.50 -15.45
C LYS A 20 19.03 -6.97 -15.75
N GLU A 21 20.31 -7.33 -15.87
CA GLU A 21 20.75 -8.70 -16.13
C GLU A 21 21.17 -9.45 -14.85
N ASN A 22 21.02 -8.83 -13.68
CA ASN A 22 21.43 -9.39 -12.40
C ASN A 22 20.44 -9.03 -11.30
N HIS A 23 19.17 -9.47 -11.42
CA HIS A 23 18.12 -9.26 -10.41
C HIS A 23 18.57 -9.74 -9.03
N GLN A 24 19.19 -10.93 -8.96
CA GLN A 24 19.64 -11.51 -7.72
C GLN A 24 20.63 -10.60 -6.99
N GLY A 25 21.61 -10.04 -7.70
CA GLY A 25 22.60 -9.12 -7.10
C GLY A 25 21.96 -7.85 -6.56
N TYR A 26 20.89 -7.33 -7.21
CA TYR A 26 20.14 -6.20 -6.68
C TYR A 26 19.40 -6.56 -5.37
N ILE A 27 18.74 -7.71 -5.36
CA ILE A 27 18.01 -8.18 -4.17
C ILE A 27 18.97 -8.47 -3.02
N ASP A 28 20.14 -9.05 -3.28
CA ASP A 28 21.18 -9.25 -2.28
C ASP A 28 21.64 -7.92 -1.68
N MET A 29 21.89 -6.91 -2.52
CA MET A 29 22.26 -5.57 -2.05
C MET A 29 21.14 -4.95 -1.19
N LEU A 30 19.87 -5.06 -1.60
CA LEU A 30 18.74 -4.55 -0.81
C LEU A 30 18.65 -5.24 0.56
N CYS A 31 18.73 -6.59 0.57
CA CYS A 31 18.49 -7.39 1.76
C CYS A 31 19.69 -7.40 2.73
N ASP A 32 20.90 -7.50 2.19
CA ASP A 32 22.10 -7.81 2.99
C ASP A 32 22.95 -6.56 3.28
N GLU A 33 22.77 -5.49 2.49
CA GLU A 33 23.55 -4.25 2.69
C GLU A 33 22.69 -3.06 3.11
N LEU A 34 21.58 -2.78 2.40
CA LEU A 34 20.79 -1.57 2.65
C LEU A 34 19.83 -1.71 3.83
N MET A 35 19.08 -2.81 3.93
CA MET A 35 18.13 -2.98 5.05
C MET A 35 18.78 -2.94 6.42
N PRO A 36 19.93 -3.59 6.67
CA PRO A 36 20.63 -3.45 7.95
C PRO A 36 20.98 -2.01 8.30
N LYS A 37 21.46 -1.22 7.32
CA LYS A 37 21.81 0.19 7.51
C LYS A 37 20.57 1.04 7.82
N ILE A 38 19.48 0.86 7.04
CA ILE A 38 18.22 1.57 7.23
C ILE A 38 17.64 1.28 8.61
N ALA A 39 17.69 0.03 9.06
CA ALA A 39 17.20 -0.36 10.37
C ALA A 39 18.08 0.21 11.50
N ALA A 40 19.41 0.12 11.37
CA ALA A 40 20.36 0.64 12.36
C ALA A 40 20.21 2.17 12.54
N GLU A 41 20.03 2.90 11.45
CA GLU A 41 19.82 4.35 11.45
C GLU A 41 18.36 4.77 11.69
N LYS A 42 17.42 3.81 11.81
CA LYS A 42 15.97 4.02 12.03
C LYS A 42 15.33 4.93 10.97
N LEU A 43 15.76 4.79 9.72
CA LEU A 43 15.30 5.63 8.60
C LEU A 43 13.89 5.28 8.12
N ALA A 44 13.45 4.04 8.33
CA ALA A 44 12.12 3.59 7.93
C ALA A 44 11.47 2.68 8.98
N GLN A 45 10.14 2.60 8.95
CA GLN A 45 9.32 1.69 9.75
C GLN A 45 8.79 0.52 8.92
N TYR A 46 8.74 0.70 7.60
CA TYR A 46 8.17 -0.25 6.66
C TYR A 46 9.16 -0.59 5.56
N VAL A 47 9.00 -1.77 4.99
CA VAL A 47 9.58 -2.19 3.71
C VAL A 47 8.45 -2.42 2.72
N ASP A 48 8.68 -2.06 1.47
CA ASP A 48 7.68 -2.20 0.41
C ASP A 48 8.31 -2.79 -0.86
N VAL A 49 7.51 -3.52 -1.63
CA VAL A 49 7.91 -4.18 -2.87
C VAL A 49 6.84 -3.98 -3.92
N PHE A 50 7.21 -3.75 -5.16
CA PHE A 50 6.31 -3.79 -6.30
C PHE A 50 6.28 -5.21 -6.90
N CYS A 51 5.34 -6.03 -6.40
CA CYS A 51 5.12 -7.40 -6.86
C CYS A 51 4.25 -7.41 -8.11
N GLU A 52 4.87 -7.47 -9.28
CA GLU A 52 4.17 -7.33 -10.55
C GLU A 52 4.96 -8.01 -11.69
N THR A 53 4.25 -8.45 -12.72
CA THR A 53 4.88 -8.99 -13.93
C THR A 53 5.85 -7.99 -14.55
N GLY A 54 7.10 -8.41 -14.74
CA GLY A 54 8.16 -7.56 -15.27
C GLY A 54 8.88 -6.69 -14.24
N TYR A 55 8.49 -6.79 -12.96
CA TYR A 55 9.15 -6.16 -11.81
C TYR A 55 9.63 -7.24 -10.85
N PHE A 56 9.13 -7.32 -9.63
CA PHE A 56 9.54 -8.34 -8.66
C PHE A 56 8.57 -9.51 -8.65
N SER A 57 9.09 -10.74 -8.70
CA SER A 57 8.30 -11.97 -8.60
C SER A 57 7.77 -12.17 -7.18
N VAL A 58 6.88 -13.16 -7.00
CA VAL A 58 6.37 -13.54 -5.68
C VAL A 58 7.50 -14.01 -4.77
N GLU A 59 8.40 -14.84 -5.26
CA GLU A 59 9.54 -15.38 -4.50
C GLU A 59 10.53 -14.28 -4.09
N GLU A 60 10.84 -13.36 -5.01
CA GLU A 60 11.68 -12.19 -4.72
C GLU A 60 11.02 -11.29 -3.68
N THR A 61 9.72 -11.07 -3.80
CA THR A 61 8.90 -10.31 -2.84
C THR A 61 8.91 -10.96 -1.45
N GLU A 62 8.67 -12.27 -1.35
CA GLU A 62 8.73 -12.99 -0.07
C GLU A 62 10.10 -12.83 0.59
N ARG A 63 11.18 -12.98 -0.16
CA ARG A 63 12.55 -12.82 0.34
C ARG A 63 12.81 -11.42 0.91
N ILE A 64 12.40 -10.37 0.16
CA ILE A 64 12.59 -8.97 0.56
C ILE A 64 11.77 -8.66 1.82
N MET A 65 10.49 -9.08 1.87
CA MET A 65 9.63 -8.89 3.05
C MET A 65 10.18 -9.62 4.27
N GLU A 66 10.66 -10.86 4.12
CA GLU A 66 11.29 -11.61 5.22
C GLU A 66 12.56 -10.92 5.73
N SER A 67 13.40 -10.42 4.82
CA SER A 67 14.58 -9.65 5.21
C SER A 67 14.18 -8.40 5.99
N GLY A 68 13.19 -7.63 5.52
CA GLY A 68 12.68 -6.48 6.25
C GLY A 68 12.23 -6.82 7.66
N LYS A 69 11.48 -7.92 7.83
CA LYS A 69 11.02 -8.39 9.15
C LYS A 69 12.17 -8.75 10.10
N LYS A 70 13.24 -9.35 9.60
CA LYS A 70 14.44 -9.66 10.42
C LYS A 70 15.05 -8.39 11.03
N PHE A 71 14.94 -7.26 10.33
CA PHE A 71 15.43 -5.96 10.79
C PHE A 71 14.35 -5.08 11.42
N GLY A 72 13.14 -5.63 11.69
CA GLY A 72 12.06 -4.94 12.39
C GLY A 72 11.23 -3.99 11.50
N LEU A 73 11.41 -4.03 10.18
CA LEU A 73 10.56 -3.30 9.24
C LEU A 73 9.28 -4.11 8.98
N LYS A 74 8.13 -3.44 9.02
CA LYS A 74 6.85 -4.09 8.71
C LYS A 74 6.61 -4.11 7.20
N PRO A 75 6.14 -5.22 6.62
CA PRO A 75 5.86 -5.29 5.19
C PRO A 75 4.65 -4.44 4.77
N LYS A 76 4.75 -3.87 3.59
CA LYS A 76 3.70 -3.33 2.74
C LYS A 76 3.97 -3.80 1.32
N ILE A 77 3.03 -3.67 0.40
CA ILE A 77 3.23 -4.17 -0.96
C ILE A 77 2.39 -3.40 -1.97
N HIS A 78 3.00 -2.99 -3.09
CA HIS A 78 2.31 -2.64 -4.32
C HIS A 78 2.02 -3.93 -5.09
N VAL A 79 0.77 -4.18 -5.43
CA VAL A 79 0.38 -5.50 -5.97
C VAL A 79 -0.89 -5.40 -6.82
N ASN A 80 -1.00 -6.28 -7.80
CA ASN A 80 -2.20 -6.41 -8.63
C ASN A 80 -2.60 -5.10 -9.33
N GLN A 81 -1.62 -4.28 -9.71
CA GLN A 81 -1.88 -3.06 -10.47
C GLN A 81 -2.20 -3.38 -11.93
N PHE A 82 -1.44 -4.26 -12.55
CA PHE A 82 -1.60 -4.64 -13.95
C PHE A 82 -1.93 -6.13 -14.12
N THR A 83 -1.37 -7.00 -13.26
CA THR A 83 -1.58 -8.45 -13.29
C THR A 83 -1.72 -9.03 -11.88
N ALA A 84 -2.44 -10.14 -11.75
CA ALA A 84 -2.56 -10.88 -10.50
C ALA A 84 -1.65 -12.12 -10.55
N ILE A 85 -0.48 -12.04 -9.91
CA ILE A 85 0.53 -13.09 -9.91
C ILE A 85 0.66 -13.85 -8.58
N GLY A 86 -0.25 -13.62 -7.60
CA GLY A 86 -0.21 -14.25 -6.28
C GLY A 86 0.44 -13.39 -5.18
N GLY A 87 0.71 -12.12 -5.46
CA GLY A 87 1.36 -11.22 -4.51
C GLY A 87 0.53 -10.92 -3.26
N ILE A 88 -0.81 -10.92 -3.35
CA ILE A 88 -1.70 -10.72 -2.18
C ILE A 88 -1.55 -11.85 -1.18
N GLU A 89 -1.50 -13.10 -1.65
CA GLU A 89 -1.30 -14.26 -0.78
C GLU A 89 0.06 -14.20 -0.08
N ALA A 90 1.12 -13.86 -0.81
CA ALA A 90 2.45 -13.66 -0.23
C ALA A 90 2.47 -12.52 0.81
N ALA A 91 1.78 -11.40 0.55
CA ALA A 91 1.65 -10.29 1.48
C ALA A 91 0.96 -10.70 2.78
N VAL A 92 -0.17 -11.40 2.68
CA VAL A 92 -0.94 -11.88 3.85
C VAL A 92 -0.10 -12.87 4.66
N LYS A 93 0.56 -13.83 4.01
CA LYS A 93 1.48 -14.79 4.63
C LYS A 93 2.63 -14.09 5.37
N ALA A 94 3.17 -13.02 4.80
CA ALA A 94 4.21 -12.21 5.43
C ALA A 94 3.69 -11.32 6.57
N GLY A 95 2.38 -11.19 6.74
CA GLY A 95 1.74 -10.30 7.71
C GLY A 95 1.89 -8.83 7.32
N ALA A 96 1.79 -8.51 6.03
CA ALA A 96 1.83 -7.16 5.53
C ALA A 96 0.72 -6.30 6.15
N LEU A 97 1.03 -5.03 6.43
CA LEU A 97 0.05 -4.08 6.95
C LEU A 97 -0.98 -3.71 5.88
N SER A 98 -0.52 -3.48 4.64
CA SER A 98 -1.39 -3.16 3.51
C SER A 98 -0.96 -3.82 2.21
N VAL A 99 -1.93 -3.96 1.31
CA VAL A 99 -1.76 -4.26 -0.12
C VAL A 99 -2.33 -3.09 -0.89
N ASP A 100 -1.50 -2.46 -1.72
CA ASP A 100 -1.80 -1.20 -2.36
C ASP A 100 -2.01 -1.40 -3.87
N HIS A 101 -2.89 -0.63 -4.52
CA HIS A 101 -3.39 -0.68 -5.90
C HIS A 101 -4.65 -1.54 -6.09
N LEU A 102 -4.50 -2.84 -6.39
CA LEU A 102 -5.60 -3.81 -6.52
C LEU A 102 -6.56 -3.53 -7.69
N GLU A 103 -6.08 -2.91 -8.78
CA GLU A 103 -6.89 -2.69 -9.99
C GLU A 103 -7.32 -4.02 -10.62
N VAL A 104 -6.47 -5.06 -10.49
CA VAL A 104 -6.78 -6.45 -10.88
C VAL A 104 -6.99 -7.27 -9.63
N LEU A 105 -8.25 -7.61 -9.32
CA LEU A 105 -8.62 -8.33 -8.10
C LEU A 105 -9.52 -9.53 -8.43
N ASN A 106 -9.12 -10.71 -7.99
CA ASN A 106 -9.85 -11.96 -8.14
C ASN A 106 -10.69 -12.27 -6.89
N LYS A 107 -11.67 -13.19 -7.01
CA LYS A 107 -12.45 -13.65 -5.86
C LYS A 107 -11.58 -14.31 -4.79
N SER A 108 -10.60 -15.10 -5.20
CA SER A 108 -9.63 -15.72 -4.29
C SER A 108 -8.82 -14.69 -3.50
N ASP A 109 -8.45 -13.56 -4.10
CA ASP A 109 -7.74 -12.49 -3.42
C ASP A 109 -8.58 -11.88 -2.29
N ILE A 110 -9.88 -11.70 -2.52
CA ILE A 110 -10.85 -11.23 -1.51
C ILE A 110 -10.96 -12.23 -0.34
N GLU A 111 -11.00 -13.53 -0.65
CA GLU A 111 -11.06 -14.58 0.38
C GLU A 111 -9.79 -14.61 1.25
N VAL A 112 -8.63 -14.50 0.63
CA VAL A 112 -7.34 -14.42 1.33
C VAL A 112 -7.28 -13.18 2.24
N LEU A 113 -7.73 -12.03 1.77
CA LEU A 113 -7.77 -10.80 2.57
C LEU A 113 -8.74 -10.89 3.74
N ARG A 114 -9.88 -11.60 3.59
CA ARG A 114 -10.92 -11.73 4.62
C ARG A 114 -10.40 -12.37 5.91
N ASP A 115 -9.53 -13.34 5.80
CA ASP A 115 -8.96 -14.07 6.94
C ASP A 115 -7.68 -13.43 7.49
N SER A 116 -7.43 -12.17 7.12
CA SER A 116 -6.19 -11.46 7.46
C SER A 116 -6.44 -10.14 8.21
N LYS A 117 -5.35 -9.53 8.66
CA LYS A 117 -5.32 -8.16 9.19
C LYS A 117 -4.75 -7.15 8.18
N THR A 118 -4.43 -7.61 6.98
CA THR A 118 -3.90 -6.79 5.90
C THR A 118 -5.03 -5.94 5.31
N ILE A 119 -4.83 -4.63 5.25
CA ILE A 119 -5.84 -3.73 4.68
C ILE A 119 -5.59 -3.49 3.19
N ALA A 120 -6.68 -3.49 2.42
CA ALA A 120 -6.67 -3.07 1.03
C ALA A 120 -6.56 -1.54 0.92
N VAL A 121 -5.73 -1.02 0.01
CA VAL A 121 -5.58 0.41 -0.27
C VAL A 121 -5.76 0.66 -1.76
N ALA A 122 -6.78 1.43 -2.12
CA ALA A 122 -7.00 1.84 -3.50
C ALA A 122 -6.39 3.21 -3.79
N LEU A 123 -5.89 3.39 -5.01
CA LEU A 123 -5.16 4.57 -5.46
C LEU A 123 -5.83 5.20 -6.69
N PRO A 124 -7.07 5.72 -6.56
CA PRO A 124 -7.88 6.11 -7.72
C PRO A 124 -7.30 7.27 -8.53
N SER A 125 -6.42 8.11 -7.95
CA SER A 125 -5.74 9.16 -8.69
C SER A 125 -4.72 8.59 -9.68
N CYS A 126 -4.04 7.50 -9.31
CA CYS A 126 -3.14 6.75 -10.20
C CYS A 126 -3.94 6.17 -11.37
N SER A 127 -4.99 5.39 -11.08
CA SER A 127 -5.85 4.80 -12.12
C SER A 127 -6.40 5.85 -13.08
N TYR A 128 -6.80 7.01 -12.56
CA TYR A 128 -7.26 8.15 -13.36
C TYR A 128 -6.17 8.69 -14.28
N PHE A 129 -4.98 8.97 -13.73
CA PHE A 129 -3.92 9.66 -14.45
C PHE A 129 -3.31 8.81 -15.57
N ILE A 130 -3.08 7.52 -15.29
CA ILE A 130 -2.51 6.59 -16.30
C ILE A 130 -3.58 5.84 -17.11
N SER A 131 -4.87 6.15 -16.89
CA SER A 131 -6.00 5.62 -17.67
C SER A 131 -6.12 4.08 -17.63
N ILE A 132 -5.93 3.50 -16.45
CA ILE A 132 -6.16 2.06 -16.20
C ILE A 132 -7.51 1.83 -15.47
N PRO A 133 -8.01 0.58 -15.38
CA PRO A 133 -9.17 0.24 -14.56
C PRO A 133 -9.00 0.72 -13.11
N TYR A 134 -10.12 0.95 -12.43
CA TYR A 134 -10.12 1.28 -11.01
C TYR A 134 -10.21 0.03 -10.16
N THR A 135 -9.61 0.07 -8.97
CA THR A 135 -9.81 -0.95 -7.93
C THR A 135 -11.31 -1.24 -7.75
N PRO A 136 -11.75 -2.51 -7.78
CA PRO A 136 -13.15 -2.88 -7.66
C PRO A 136 -13.67 -2.73 -6.22
N ALA A 137 -13.78 -1.48 -5.73
CA ALA A 137 -14.12 -1.14 -4.35
C ALA A 137 -15.42 -1.81 -3.86
N ARG A 138 -16.45 -1.92 -4.72
CA ARG A 138 -17.70 -2.60 -4.32
C ARG A 138 -17.47 -4.06 -3.96
N ALA A 139 -16.64 -4.78 -4.73
CA ALA A 139 -16.34 -6.18 -4.44
C ALA A 139 -15.65 -6.36 -3.09
N ILE A 140 -14.78 -5.42 -2.70
CA ILE A 140 -14.08 -5.42 -1.42
C ILE A 140 -15.05 -5.09 -0.28
N ILE A 141 -15.78 -3.97 -0.40
CA ILE A 141 -16.68 -3.46 0.65
C ILE A 141 -17.87 -4.39 0.86
N ASP A 142 -18.51 -4.89 -0.22
CA ASP A 142 -19.64 -5.81 -0.13
C ASP A 142 -19.24 -7.19 0.43
N ALA A 143 -17.97 -7.54 0.36
CA ALA A 143 -17.39 -8.69 1.07
C ALA A 143 -17.14 -8.44 2.57
N GLY A 144 -17.44 -7.23 3.07
CA GLY A 144 -17.23 -6.83 4.47
C GLY A 144 -15.79 -6.47 4.80
N LEU A 145 -14.93 -6.21 3.80
CA LEU A 145 -13.53 -5.86 4.00
C LEU A 145 -13.34 -4.34 4.11
N PRO A 146 -12.45 -3.87 4.99
CA PRO A 146 -12.08 -2.47 5.04
C PRO A 146 -11.25 -2.10 3.81
N LEU A 147 -11.53 -0.92 3.24
CA LEU A 147 -10.77 -0.34 2.14
C LEU A 147 -10.28 1.04 2.57
N ALA A 148 -8.99 1.31 2.43
CA ALA A 148 -8.40 2.64 2.53
C ALA A 148 -8.23 3.26 1.14
N ILE A 149 -8.12 4.57 1.07
CA ILE A 149 -7.77 5.31 -0.15
C ILE A 149 -6.64 6.29 0.13
N ALA A 150 -5.77 6.48 -0.85
CA ALA A 150 -4.64 7.39 -0.76
C ALA A 150 -4.37 8.11 -2.10
N THR A 151 -3.53 9.14 -2.06
CA THR A 151 -3.21 9.93 -3.27
C THR A 151 -2.25 9.23 -4.21
N ASP A 152 -1.37 8.38 -3.69
CA ASP A 152 -0.22 7.88 -4.44
C ASP A 152 0.63 9.02 -5.06
N PHE A 153 0.85 10.08 -4.29
CA PHE A 153 1.51 11.29 -4.81
C PHE A 153 2.94 11.00 -5.24
N ASN A 154 3.15 10.98 -6.54
CA ASN A 154 4.45 10.81 -7.18
C ASN A 154 4.47 11.46 -8.56
N PRO A 155 5.65 11.83 -9.11
CA PRO A 155 5.74 12.53 -10.39
C PRO A 155 5.41 11.65 -11.62
N GLY A 156 5.44 10.31 -11.47
CA GLY A 156 5.25 9.36 -12.58
C GLY A 156 3.80 9.04 -12.89
N THR A 157 3.02 8.76 -11.87
CA THR A 157 1.66 8.23 -12.02
C THR A 157 0.58 9.07 -11.34
N THR A 158 0.94 9.98 -10.42
CA THR A 158 -0.04 10.83 -9.72
C THR A 158 0.57 12.16 -9.28
N PRO A 159 0.70 13.17 -10.14
CA PRO A 159 1.33 14.43 -9.77
C PRO A 159 0.40 15.36 -8.95
N SER A 160 -0.44 14.80 -8.06
CA SER A 160 -1.39 15.53 -7.23
C SER A 160 -1.60 14.89 -5.86
N GLY A 161 -1.40 15.67 -4.80
CA GLY A 161 -1.71 15.28 -3.41
C GLY A 161 -3.14 15.62 -2.98
N ASN A 162 -4.08 15.87 -3.90
CA ASN A 162 -5.41 16.36 -3.60
C ASN A 162 -6.35 15.24 -3.13
N MET A 163 -6.50 15.06 -1.81
CA MET A 163 -7.42 14.08 -1.23
C MET A 163 -8.90 14.34 -1.54
N ASN A 164 -9.33 15.59 -1.79
CA ASN A 164 -10.72 15.85 -2.22
C ASN A 164 -11.00 15.22 -3.58
N PHE A 165 -10.03 15.27 -4.49
CA PHE A 165 -10.11 14.59 -5.79
C PHE A 165 -10.15 13.07 -5.62
N VAL A 166 -9.34 12.52 -4.72
CA VAL A 166 -9.33 11.07 -4.40
C VAL A 166 -10.70 10.62 -3.92
N VAL A 167 -11.28 11.33 -2.92
CA VAL A 167 -12.60 11.03 -2.35
C VAL A 167 -13.69 11.12 -3.44
N ALA A 168 -13.71 12.22 -4.21
CA ALA A 168 -14.70 12.40 -5.27
C ALA A 168 -14.60 11.31 -6.36
N THR A 169 -13.38 10.98 -6.77
CA THR A 169 -13.13 9.91 -7.77
C THR A 169 -13.57 8.55 -7.24
N SER A 170 -13.32 8.26 -5.95
CA SER A 170 -13.79 7.02 -5.32
C SER A 170 -15.31 6.89 -5.34
N CYS A 171 -16.03 7.97 -5.05
CA CYS A 171 -17.49 7.97 -5.16
C CYS A 171 -17.98 7.79 -6.61
N ILE A 172 -17.41 8.53 -7.57
CA ILE A 172 -17.88 8.57 -8.96
C ILE A 172 -17.47 7.31 -9.72
N LYS A 173 -16.21 6.91 -9.62
CA LYS A 173 -15.62 5.83 -10.44
C LYS A 173 -15.67 4.47 -9.77
N MET A 174 -15.39 4.42 -8.46
CA MET A 174 -15.37 3.18 -7.70
C MET A 174 -16.70 2.86 -7.01
N LYS A 175 -17.72 3.73 -7.15
CA LYS A 175 -19.09 3.56 -6.63
C LYS A 175 -19.16 3.42 -5.10
N MET A 176 -18.26 4.08 -4.42
CA MET A 176 -18.31 4.20 -2.96
C MET A 176 -19.37 5.24 -2.57
N THR A 177 -20.06 5.04 -1.43
CA THR A 177 -20.87 6.12 -0.84
C THR A 177 -19.93 7.19 -0.24
N PRO A 178 -20.41 8.43 -0.04
CA PRO A 178 -19.61 9.46 0.61
C PRO A 178 -19.06 9.03 1.99
N GLU A 179 -19.86 8.33 2.78
CA GLU A 179 -19.49 7.83 4.11
C GLU A 179 -18.38 6.77 4.00
N GLU A 180 -18.48 5.85 3.06
CA GLU A 180 -17.45 4.85 2.80
C GLU A 180 -16.13 5.52 2.37
N ALA A 181 -16.18 6.50 1.47
CA ALA A 181 -15.00 7.20 0.99
C ALA A 181 -14.33 8.05 2.09
N ILE A 182 -15.12 8.70 2.95
CA ILE A 182 -14.60 9.44 4.11
C ILE A 182 -13.96 8.48 5.12
N ASN A 183 -14.59 7.36 5.45
CA ASN A 183 -14.01 6.35 6.33
C ASN A 183 -12.71 5.76 5.73
N ALA A 184 -12.69 5.52 4.42
CA ALA A 184 -11.52 5.04 3.71
C ALA A 184 -10.34 6.04 3.77
N ALA A 185 -10.62 7.34 3.67
CA ALA A 185 -9.62 8.40 3.73
C ALA A 185 -9.16 8.72 5.18
N THR A 186 -9.90 8.31 6.20
CA THR A 186 -9.66 8.71 7.59
C THR A 186 -9.28 7.52 8.47
N ILE A 187 -10.25 6.77 9.01
CA ILE A 187 -9.98 5.69 9.96
C ILE A 187 -9.22 4.52 9.30
N ASN A 188 -9.60 4.13 8.09
CA ASN A 188 -8.92 3.07 7.35
C ASN A 188 -7.53 3.54 6.85
N GLY A 189 -7.41 4.79 6.40
CA GLY A 189 -6.13 5.41 6.08
C GLY A 189 -5.18 5.46 7.28
N ALA A 190 -5.69 5.78 8.47
CA ALA A 190 -4.90 5.74 9.70
C ALA A 190 -4.42 4.31 10.01
N TYR A 191 -5.27 3.29 9.82
CA TYR A 191 -4.88 1.89 9.99
C TYR A 191 -3.78 1.50 9.00
N ALA A 192 -3.93 1.84 7.71
CA ALA A 192 -2.93 1.57 6.68
C ALA A 192 -1.56 2.23 6.95
N MET A 193 -1.52 3.22 7.83
CA MET A 193 -0.30 3.87 8.31
C MET A 193 0.17 3.36 9.69
N GLY A 194 -0.56 2.43 10.34
CA GLY A 194 -0.29 2.02 11.73
C GLY A 194 -0.47 3.18 12.73
N LEU A 195 -1.46 4.04 12.51
CA LEU A 195 -1.77 5.22 13.33
C LEU A 195 -3.19 5.18 13.91
N GLU A 196 -3.91 4.10 13.77
CA GLU A 196 -5.32 3.93 14.16
C GLU A 196 -5.59 4.21 15.64
N ASN A 197 -4.61 4.01 16.50
CA ASN A 197 -4.73 4.28 17.93
C ASN A 197 -4.66 5.78 18.27
N THR A 198 -4.16 6.61 17.35
CA THR A 198 -3.88 8.03 17.58
C THR A 198 -4.53 8.98 16.60
N HIS A 199 -5.02 8.48 15.45
CA HIS A 199 -5.58 9.27 14.35
C HIS A 199 -6.82 8.60 13.75
N GLY A 200 -7.45 9.27 12.80
CA GLY A 200 -8.46 8.74 11.90
C GLY A 200 -9.88 8.75 12.40
N SER A 201 -10.15 9.13 13.65
CA SER A 201 -11.53 9.27 14.17
C SER A 201 -11.61 10.31 15.26
N ILE A 202 -12.82 10.88 15.46
CA ILE A 202 -13.13 11.81 16.55
C ILE A 202 -13.44 10.95 17.80
N THR A 203 -12.38 10.61 18.53
CA THR A 203 -12.44 9.76 19.73
C THR A 203 -11.56 10.36 20.81
N VAL A 204 -12.02 10.33 22.06
CA VAL A 204 -11.24 10.82 23.21
C VAL A 204 -9.87 10.14 23.26
N GLY A 205 -8.81 10.94 23.41
CA GLY A 205 -7.42 10.48 23.44
C GLY A 205 -6.72 10.45 22.08
N LYS A 206 -7.43 10.62 20.97
CA LYS A 206 -6.81 10.77 19.64
C LYS A 206 -6.46 12.23 19.34
N LYS A 207 -5.53 12.43 18.42
CA LYS A 207 -5.12 13.77 17.97
C LYS A 207 -6.26 14.45 17.20
N ALA A 208 -6.50 15.70 17.53
CA ALA A 208 -7.53 16.55 16.89
C ALA A 208 -7.06 17.10 15.53
N ASN A 209 -6.68 16.20 14.61
CA ASN A 209 -6.39 16.55 13.22
C ASN A 209 -7.70 16.61 12.44
N LEU A 210 -8.46 17.69 12.62
CA LEU A 210 -9.79 17.87 12.07
C LEU A 210 -10.00 19.32 11.59
N PHE A 211 -11.00 19.51 10.76
CA PHE A 211 -11.48 20.82 10.35
C PHE A 211 -13.02 20.81 10.41
N VAL A 212 -13.59 22.01 10.53
CA VAL A 212 -15.05 22.20 10.53
C VAL A 212 -15.45 22.67 9.13
N LEU A 213 -16.50 22.08 8.58
CA LEU A 213 -17.08 22.45 7.28
C LEU A 213 -18.11 23.56 7.45
#